data_3130f13210e1a6556ef45244564cb777
#
_entry.id   3130f13210e1a6556ef45244564cb777
#
_cell.length_a   1.000
_cell.length_b   1.000
_cell.length_c   1.000
_cell.angle_alpha   90.00
_cell.angle_beta   90.00
_cell.angle_gamma   90.00
#
_symmetry.space_group_name_H-M   'P 1'
#
loop_
_entity.id
_entity.type
_entity.pdbx_description
1 polymer ?
#
loop_
_entity_poly.entity_id
_entity_poly.type
_entity_poly.pdbx_seq_one_letter_code
_entity_poly.pdbx_strand_id
1 'polypeptide(L)'
;MWKRFCGAPAVVLAAWSMASCNPAEEKTAGPVPETEQVVGSSLKDLYMAASKAPSQSAAQRKVILQMAAKASNGKELLLVARAAIGAFPANAEPEEIQVRSIVTAKMMKLGTLDQLIDYATRYPVDAQSARPFVERMFQLGEGNSNPREWYRIRVVALRLKVGDLERQAQGRGDQLAGR
;
A
#
# COMPACT_ATOMS: atom_id res chain seq x y z
N MET A 1 -0.95 -34.62 -47.21
CA MET A 1 -1.46 -33.74 -48.30
C MET A 1 -1.31 -32.32 -47.81
N TRP A 2 -0.24 -31.64 -48.19
CA TRP A 2 -0.06 -30.63 -49.23
C TRP A 2 -0.98 -29.44 -49.00
N LYS A 3 -0.50 -28.16 -48.85
CA LYS A 3 0.49 -27.43 -49.69
C LYS A 3 1.07 -26.23 -48.89
N ARG A 4 2.38 -26.00 -49.15
CA ARG A 4 3.11 -24.76 -48.92
C ARG A 4 2.60 -23.66 -49.86
N PHE A 5 2.65 -22.38 -49.42
CA PHE A 5 2.88 -21.26 -50.31
C PHE A 5 3.85 -20.27 -49.64
N CYS A 6 5.00 -20.16 -50.30
CA CYS A 6 5.95 -19.06 -50.17
C CYS A 6 5.48 -17.87 -50.97
N GLY A 7 5.78 -16.65 -50.51
CA GLY A 7 5.60 -15.43 -51.26
C GLY A 7 6.13 -14.21 -50.54
N ALA A 8 7.40 -13.92 -50.61
CA ALA A 8 7.93 -12.55 -50.65
C ALA A 8 8.16 -12.25 -52.17
N PRO A 9 8.32 -11.02 -52.62
CA PRO A 9 8.89 -9.81 -52.03
C PRO A 9 8.19 -8.49 -52.42
N ALA A 10 8.56 -7.34 -51.86
CA ALA A 10 8.94 -6.15 -52.62
C ALA A 10 9.31 -4.97 -51.69
N VAL A 11 10.54 -4.59 -51.82
CA VAL A 11 11.13 -3.32 -51.40
C VAL A 11 10.52 -2.18 -52.19
N VAL A 12 10.02 -1.13 -51.53
CA VAL A 12 9.84 0.18 -52.14
C VAL A 12 10.48 1.23 -51.24
N LEU A 13 11.66 1.66 -51.69
CA LEU A 13 12.30 2.90 -51.27
C LEU A 13 11.50 4.09 -51.85
N ALA A 14 11.03 4.96 -51.03
CA ALA A 14 10.63 6.30 -51.41
C ALA A 14 11.29 7.30 -50.47
N ALA A 15 12.33 7.93 -50.96
CA ALA A 15 12.87 9.17 -50.43
C ALA A 15 11.95 10.33 -50.69
N TRP A 16 11.57 11.07 -49.67
CA TRP A 16 10.99 12.41 -49.85
C TRP A 16 11.57 13.39 -48.84
N SER A 17 12.29 14.28 -49.39
CA SER A 17 12.59 15.68 -49.23
C SER A 17 12.26 16.37 -47.90
N MET A 18 13.31 17.04 -47.46
CA MET A 18 13.37 18.09 -46.48
C MET A 18 12.22 19.14 -46.63
N ALA A 19 11.53 19.37 -45.53
CA ALA A 19 10.82 20.61 -45.32
C ALA A 19 11.25 21.14 -43.94
N SER A 20 11.91 22.27 -44.03
CA SER A 20 12.30 23.19 -42.98
C SER A 20 11.09 23.51 -42.09
N CYS A 21 11.14 23.18 -40.80
CA CYS A 21 10.22 23.72 -39.81
C CYS A 21 11.00 24.34 -38.65
N ASN A 22 10.67 25.55 -38.35
CA ASN A 22 11.15 26.42 -37.28
C ASN A 22 11.41 25.70 -35.98
N PRO A 23 12.47 26.10 -35.23
CA PRO A 23 12.61 25.75 -33.86
C PRO A 23 11.59 26.53 -33.04
N ALA A 24 10.47 25.85 -32.69
CA ALA A 24 9.62 26.30 -31.60
C ALA A 24 10.46 26.26 -30.31
N GLU A 25 10.50 27.38 -29.63
CA GLU A 25 11.16 27.56 -28.34
C GLU A 25 10.82 26.42 -27.40
N GLU A 26 11.75 25.54 -27.20
CA GLU A 26 11.76 24.56 -26.12
C GLU A 26 11.87 25.35 -24.82
N LYS A 27 10.72 25.64 -24.19
CA LYS A 27 10.70 26.10 -22.80
C LYS A 27 11.46 25.03 -22.00
N THR A 28 12.70 25.33 -21.70
CA THR A 28 13.52 24.61 -20.75
C THR A 28 12.72 24.48 -19.45
N ALA A 29 12.12 23.31 -19.26
CA ALA A 29 11.68 22.89 -17.94
C ALA A 29 12.92 23.00 -17.05
N GLY A 30 12.88 23.90 -16.09
CA GLY A 30 13.94 24.07 -15.10
C GLY A 30 14.30 22.71 -14.50
N PRO A 31 15.54 22.53 -14.02
CA PRO A 31 16.00 21.28 -13.48
C PRO A 31 15.01 20.83 -12.39
N VAL A 32 14.38 19.68 -12.64
CA VAL A 32 13.62 18.98 -11.61
C VAL A 32 14.60 18.77 -10.47
N PRO A 33 14.32 19.27 -9.26
CA PRO A 33 15.26 19.10 -8.17
C PRO A 33 15.49 17.60 -7.99
N GLU A 34 16.71 17.15 -8.27
CA GLU A 34 17.18 15.82 -7.91
C GLU A 34 16.82 15.62 -6.45
N THR A 35 15.98 14.65 -6.18
CA THR A 35 15.55 14.31 -4.84
C THR A 35 16.79 13.76 -4.13
N GLU A 36 17.59 14.64 -3.52
CA GLU A 36 18.64 14.25 -2.58
C GLU A 36 18.05 13.18 -1.64
N GLN A 37 18.78 12.08 -1.54
CA GLN A 37 18.44 11.04 -0.58
C GLN A 37 18.38 11.70 0.79
N VAL A 38 17.18 11.83 1.35
CA VAL A 38 16.97 12.41 2.68
C VAL A 38 17.44 11.39 3.71
N VAL A 39 18.75 11.12 3.69
CA VAL A 39 19.44 10.26 4.66
C VAL A 39 19.46 11.04 5.97
N GLY A 40 18.77 10.52 6.99
CA GLY A 40 18.74 11.14 8.32
C GLY A 40 17.43 11.81 8.73
N SER A 41 16.48 12.03 7.81
CA SER A 41 15.21 12.69 8.14
C SER A 41 14.36 11.92 9.13
N SER A 42 13.72 12.62 10.05
CA SER A 42 12.71 12.04 10.92
C SER A 42 11.48 11.58 10.11
N LEU A 43 10.66 10.69 10.67
CA LEU A 43 9.41 10.28 10.02
C LEU A 43 8.48 11.49 9.74
N LYS A 44 8.51 12.49 10.63
CA LYS A 44 7.75 13.73 10.46
C LYS A 44 8.21 14.51 9.23
N ASP A 45 9.52 14.61 9.01
CA ASP A 45 10.07 15.31 7.84
C ASP A 45 9.70 14.58 6.55
N LEU A 46 9.76 13.24 6.55
CA LEU A 46 9.32 12.43 5.43
C LEU A 46 7.82 12.61 5.16
N TYR A 47 6.99 12.66 6.20
CA TYR A 47 5.55 12.91 6.03
C TYR A 47 5.29 14.29 5.41
N MET A 48 6.00 15.32 5.86
CA MET A 48 5.92 16.66 5.29
C MET A 48 6.44 16.70 3.84
N ALA A 49 7.48 15.94 3.52
CA ALA A 49 7.98 15.82 2.15
C ALA A 49 6.96 15.09 1.25
N ALA A 50 6.34 14.00 1.72
CA ALA A 50 5.30 13.29 0.98
C ALA A 50 4.07 14.18 0.70
N SER A 51 3.69 15.04 1.67
CA SER A 51 2.54 15.94 1.52
C SER A 51 2.80 17.14 0.60
N LYS A 52 4.07 17.54 0.43
CA LYS A 52 4.49 18.61 -0.48
C LYS A 52 4.78 18.12 -1.89
N ALA A 53 5.08 16.83 -2.05
CA ALA A 53 5.35 16.24 -3.36
C ALA A 53 4.08 16.28 -4.23
N PRO A 54 4.21 16.40 -5.56
CA PRO A 54 3.06 16.31 -6.46
C PRO A 54 2.32 14.98 -6.25
N SER A 55 0.98 15.06 -6.25
CA SER A 55 0.14 13.86 -6.04
C SER A 55 0.47 12.77 -7.05
N GLN A 56 0.56 11.55 -6.57
CA GLN A 56 0.86 10.35 -7.36
C GLN A 56 2.22 10.38 -8.11
N SER A 57 3.12 11.28 -7.73
CA SER A 57 4.44 11.36 -8.33
C SER A 57 5.37 10.23 -7.85
N ALA A 58 6.37 9.90 -8.66
CA ALA A 58 7.41 8.96 -8.24
C ALA A 58 8.16 9.43 -6.97
N ALA A 59 8.34 10.75 -6.82
CA ALA A 59 8.93 11.34 -5.63
C ALA A 59 8.08 11.07 -4.38
N GLN A 60 6.75 11.28 -4.45
CA GLN A 60 5.83 11.00 -3.35
C GLN A 60 5.88 9.53 -2.94
N ARG A 61 5.81 8.60 -3.92
CA ARG A 61 5.84 7.16 -3.67
C ARG A 61 7.14 6.71 -3.01
N LYS A 62 8.29 7.22 -3.50
CA LYS A 62 9.61 6.94 -2.92
C LYS A 62 9.70 7.37 -1.45
N VAL A 63 9.17 8.55 -1.13
CA VAL A 63 9.14 9.04 0.25
C VAL A 63 8.24 8.17 1.13
N ILE A 64 7.06 7.75 0.65
CA ILE A 64 6.16 6.86 1.41
C ILE A 64 6.82 5.50 1.67
N LEU A 65 7.56 4.95 0.70
CA LEU A 65 8.32 3.71 0.90
C LEU A 65 9.40 3.87 1.97
N GLN A 66 10.11 5.01 1.99
CA GLN A 66 11.07 5.33 3.05
C GLN A 66 10.39 5.46 4.41
N MET A 67 9.21 6.09 4.49
CA MET A 67 8.42 6.15 5.71
C MET A 67 8.05 4.74 6.21
N ALA A 68 7.58 3.86 5.33
CA ALA A 68 7.25 2.47 5.69
C ALA A 68 8.45 1.70 6.24
N ALA A 69 9.64 1.90 5.65
CA ALA A 69 10.87 1.31 6.12
C ALA A 69 11.28 1.83 7.50
N LYS A 70 11.13 3.13 7.76
CA LYS A 70 11.56 3.79 9.02
C LYS A 70 10.57 3.65 10.18
N ALA A 71 9.28 3.50 9.91
CA ALA A 71 8.26 3.42 10.96
C ALA A 71 8.60 2.32 11.99
N SER A 72 8.61 2.69 13.25
CA SER A 72 9.10 1.89 14.39
C SER A 72 8.02 1.53 15.42
N ASN A 73 6.81 2.06 15.28
CA ASN A 73 5.68 1.79 16.16
C ASN A 73 4.34 1.87 15.42
N GLY A 74 3.27 1.39 16.05
CA GLY A 74 1.95 1.31 15.41
C GLY A 74 1.35 2.66 15.03
N LYS A 75 1.63 3.74 15.78
CA LYS A 75 1.14 5.10 15.44
C LYS A 75 1.80 5.62 14.15
N GLU A 76 3.09 5.39 14.02
CA GLU A 76 3.85 5.75 12.81
C GLU A 76 3.38 4.93 11.61
N LEU A 77 3.09 3.65 11.79
CA LEU A 77 2.57 2.79 10.74
C LEU A 77 1.18 3.25 10.25
N LEU A 78 0.30 3.69 11.15
CA LEU A 78 -0.97 4.30 10.78
C LEU A 78 -0.79 5.60 9.99
N LEU A 79 0.23 6.40 10.33
CA LEU A 79 0.56 7.61 9.57
C LEU A 79 1.02 7.28 8.15
N VAL A 80 1.88 6.25 8.00
CA VAL A 80 2.32 5.75 6.68
C VAL A 80 1.14 5.26 5.86
N ALA A 81 0.28 4.42 6.44
CA ALA A 81 -0.90 3.90 5.77
C ALA A 81 -1.81 5.04 5.29
N ARG A 82 -2.00 6.07 6.12
CA ARG A 82 -2.76 7.27 5.73
C ARG A 82 -2.11 8.03 4.57
N ALA A 83 -0.80 8.21 4.59
CA ALA A 83 -0.08 8.88 3.51
C ALA A 83 -0.13 8.10 2.18
N ALA A 84 -0.25 6.78 2.25
CA ALA A 84 -0.32 5.91 1.08
C ALA A 84 -1.69 5.97 0.36
N ILE A 85 -2.77 6.43 1.03
CA ILE A 85 -4.09 6.52 0.39
C ILE A 85 -4.03 7.50 -0.78
N GLY A 86 -4.35 7.00 -1.98
CA GLY A 86 -4.39 7.82 -3.19
C GLY A 86 -3.04 8.30 -3.72
N ALA A 87 -1.93 7.88 -3.11
CA ALA A 87 -0.59 8.24 -3.55
C ALA A 87 -0.07 7.36 -4.70
N PHE A 88 -0.71 6.23 -4.96
CA PHE A 88 -0.31 5.27 -5.99
C PHE A 88 -1.33 5.29 -7.13
N PRO A 89 -0.91 5.62 -8.37
CA PRO A 89 -1.75 5.47 -9.55
C PRO A 89 -1.89 3.98 -9.91
N ALA A 90 -2.86 3.63 -10.74
CA ALA A 90 -3.15 2.24 -11.11
C ALA A 90 -1.93 1.48 -11.69
N ASN A 91 -1.04 2.19 -12.39
CA ASN A 91 0.17 1.60 -12.94
C ASN A 91 1.32 1.42 -11.92
N ALA A 92 1.17 1.89 -10.69
CA ALA A 92 2.14 1.73 -9.61
C ALA A 92 1.70 0.67 -8.58
N GLU A 93 0.82 -0.24 -8.96
CA GLU A 93 0.31 -1.32 -8.11
C GLU A 93 1.42 -2.13 -7.40
N PRO A 94 2.54 -2.52 -8.05
CA PRO A 94 3.62 -3.24 -7.37
C PRO A 94 4.23 -2.47 -6.19
N GLU A 95 4.41 -1.15 -6.32
CA GLU A 95 4.94 -0.29 -5.26
C GLU A 95 3.94 -0.15 -4.11
N GLU A 96 2.64 -0.01 -4.44
CA GLU A 96 1.55 0.03 -3.45
C GLU A 96 1.49 -1.28 -2.65
N ILE A 97 1.53 -2.43 -3.33
CA ILE A 97 1.55 -3.75 -2.69
C ILE A 97 2.75 -3.87 -1.76
N GLN A 98 3.94 -3.40 -2.19
CA GLN A 98 5.14 -3.43 -1.36
C GLN A 98 4.97 -2.59 -0.08
N VAL A 99 4.50 -1.36 -0.17
CA VAL A 99 4.24 -0.51 0.99
C VAL A 99 3.21 -1.16 1.92
N ARG A 100 2.13 -1.66 1.37
CA ARG A 100 1.05 -2.34 2.11
C ARG A 100 1.57 -3.56 2.86
N SER A 101 2.36 -4.41 2.19
CA SER A 101 2.96 -5.60 2.79
C SER A 101 3.90 -5.23 3.95
N ILE A 102 4.80 -4.25 3.77
CA ILE A 102 5.69 -3.77 4.83
C ILE A 102 4.90 -3.25 6.03
N VAL A 103 3.90 -2.40 5.78
CA VAL A 103 3.09 -1.80 6.85
C VAL A 103 2.28 -2.87 7.59
N THR A 104 1.64 -3.80 6.88
CA THR A 104 0.86 -4.90 7.48
C THR A 104 1.75 -5.80 8.34
N ALA A 105 2.90 -6.23 7.84
CA ALA A 105 3.84 -7.07 8.58
C ALA A 105 4.36 -6.38 9.85
N LYS A 106 4.76 -5.11 9.75
CA LYS A 106 5.21 -4.34 10.91
C LYS A 106 4.06 -4.06 11.89
N MET A 107 2.84 -3.80 11.40
CA MET A 107 1.67 -3.57 12.25
C MET A 107 1.35 -4.80 13.09
N MET A 108 1.38 -5.99 12.51
CA MET A 108 1.22 -7.25 13.26
C MET A 108 2.28 -7.41 14.37
N LYS A 109 3.51 -6.96 14.12
CA LYS A 109 4.61 -7.08 15.09
C LYS A 109 4.59 -6.02 16.18
N LEU A 110 4.30 -4.77 15.84
CA LEU A 110 4.51 -3.59 16.68
C LEU A 110 3.22 -2.91 17.15
N GLY A 111 2.10 -3.24 16.53
CA GLY A 111 0.81 -2.62 16.83
C GLY A 111 0.17 -3.16 18.10
N THR A 112 -0.58 -2.29 18.80
CA THR A 112 -1.52 -2.69 19.84
C THR A 112 -2.82 -3.21 19.21
N LEU A 113 -3.69 -3.87 20.01
CA LEU A 113 -4.98 -4.35 19.52
C LEU A 113 -5.81 -3.23 18.87
N ASP A 114 -5.91 -2.07 19.51
CA ASP A 114 -6.62 -0.91 18.97
C ASP A 114 -6.05 -0.43 17.63
N GLN A 115 -4.73 -0.43 17.50
CA GLN A 115 -4.05 -0.03 16.26
C GLN A 115 -4.27 -1.03 15.12
N LEU A 116 -4.29 -2.33 15.42
CA LEU A 116 -4.60 -3.36 14.45
C LEU A 116 -6.06 -3.22 13.98
N ILE A 117 -6.99 -3.02 14.91
CA ILE A 117 -8.41 -2.81 14.58
C ILE A 117 -8.59 -1.55 13.72
N ASP A 118 -7.96 -0.43 14.11
CA ASP A 118 -8.03 0.82 13.35
C ASP A 118 -7.43 0.65 11.94
N TYR A 119 -6.28 -0.01 11.84
CA TYR A 119 -5.65 -0.31 10.56
C TYR A 119 -6.57 -1.14 9.65
N ALA A 120 -7.03 -2.31 10.10
CA ALA A 120 -7.86 -3.19 9.29
C ALA A 120 -9.24 -2.60 8.95
N THR A 121 -9.73 -1.64 9.74
CA THR A 121 -11.00 -0.96 9.46
C THR A 121 -10.87 0.08 8.35
N ARG A 122 -9.72 0.72 8.23
CA ARG A 122 -9.50 1.84 7.28
C ARG A 122 -8.70 1.44 6.05
N TYR A 123 -7.82 0.48 6.17
CA TYR A 123 -6.85 0.12 5.14
C TYR A 123 -7.05 -1.32 4.67
N PRO A 124 -6.74 -1.61 3.40
CA PRO A 124 -6.82 -2.98 2.90
C PRO A 124 -5.69 -3.83 3.49
N VAL A 125 -6.06 -5.00 4.00
CA VAL A 125 -5.15 -6.09 4.34
C VAL A 125 -5.24 -7.11 3.21
N ASP A 126 -4.08 -7.57 2.70
CA ASP A 126 -4.08 -8.57 1.64
C ASP A 126 -4.61 -9.93 2.13
N ALA A 127 -5.10 -10.74 1.18
CA ALA A 127 -5.73 -12.02 1.51
C ALA A 127 -4.77 -13.01 2.20
N GLN A 128 -3.46 -12.94 1.91
CA GLN A 128 -2.48 -13.83 2.53
C GLN A 128 -2.22 -13.45 3.99
N SER A 129 -2.25 -12.15 4.29
CA SER A 129 -2.06 -11.61 5.64
C SER A 129 -3.33 -11.62 6.48
N ALA A 130 -4.52 -11.81 5.87
CA ALA A 130 -5.80 -11.67 6.56
C ALA A 130 -5.92 -12.56 7.80
N ARG A 131 -5.66 -13.87 7.65
CA ARG A 131 -5.74 -14.82 8.76
C ARG A 131 -4.68 -14.54 9.84
N PRO A 132 -3.36 -14.44 9.54
CA PRO A 132 -2.35 -14.11 10.54
C PRO A 132 -2.63 -12.79 11.27
N PHE A 133 -3.22 -11.82 10.58
CA PHE A 133 -3.58 -10.53 11.15
C PHE A 133 -4.67 -10.67 12.23
N VAL A 134 -5.72 -11.45 11.95
CA VAL A 134 -6.79 -11.72 12.93
C VAL A 134 -6.27 -12.58 14.08
N GLU A 135 -5.46 -13.61 13.81
CA GLU A 135 -4.82 -14.42 14.85
C GLU A 135 -3.97 -13.57 15.81
N ARG A 136 -3.26 -12.57 15.26
CA ARG A 136 -2.51 -11.63 16.10
C ARG A 136 -3.43 -10.80 17.00
N MET A 137 -4.60 -10.39 16.51
CA MET A 137 -5.59 -9.71 17.34
C MET A 137 -6.10 -10.61 18.47
N PHE A 138 -6.32 -11.90 18.21
CA PHE A 138 -6.70 -12.87 19.26
C PHE A 138 -5.62 -12.95 20.33
N GLN A 139 -4.34 -13.09 19.95
CA GLN A 139 -3.23 -13.11 20.90
C GLN A 139 -3.19 -11.86 21.79
N LEU A 140 -3.40 -10.69 21.19
CA LEU A 140 -3.41 -9.42 21.94
C LEU A 140 -4.67 -9.24 22.78
N GLY A 141 -5.77 -9.90 22.38
CA GLY A 141 -7.03 -9.92 23.14
C GLY A 141 -7.08 -10.96 24.24
N GLU A 142 -6.13 -11.90 24.30
CA GLU A 142 -6.05 -12.89 25.37
C GLU A 142 -5.95 -12.20 26.74
N GLY A 143 -6.79 -12.64 27.68
CA GLY A 143 -6.89 -12.00 29.00
C GLY A 143 -7.77 -10.77 29.07
N ASN A 144 -8.28 -10.27 27.94
CA ASN A 144 -9.23 -9.16 27.95
C ASN A 144 -10.64 -9.67 28.32
N SER A 145 -11.16 -9.19 29.46
CA SER A 145 -12.49 -9.55 29.95
C SER A 145 -13.62 -8.68 29.40
N ASN A 146 -13.31 -7.68 28.56
CA ASN A 146 -14.32 -6.82 27.97
C ASN A 146 -14.93 -7.47 26.70
N PRO A 147 -16.22 -7.85 26.70
CA PRO A 147 -16.86 -8.47 25.53
C PRO A 147 -16.84 -7.56 24.31
N ARG A 148 -16.83 -6.23 24.49
CA ARG A 148 -16.80 -5.27 23.40
C ARG A 148 -15.57 -5.42 22.50
N GLU A 149 -14.41 -5.73 23.09
CA GLU A 149 -13.18 -5.92 22.31
C GLU A 149 -13.28 -7.15 21.39
N TRP A 150 -13.89 -8.22 21.87
CA TRP A 150 -14.10 -9.41 21.07
C TRP A 150 -15.07 -9.17 19.90
N TYR A 151 -16.11 -8.37 20.12
CA TYR A 151 -17.00 -7.95 19.01
C TYR A 151 -16.29 -7.05 18.00
N ARG A 152 -15.35 -6.22 18.41
CA ARG A 152 -14.50 -5.45 17.48
C ARG A 152 -13.60 -6.37 16.63
N ILE A 153 -12.96 -7.38 17.27
CA ILE A 153 -12.18 -8.40 16.55
C ILE A 153 -13.06 -9.16 15.56
N ARG A 154 -14.28 -9.54 15.97
CA ARG A 154 -15.26 -10.18 15.09
C ARG A 154 -15.54 -9.36 13.83
N VAL A 155 -15.80 -8.06 13.98
CA VAL A 155 -16.06 -7.18 12.84
C VAL A 155 -14.89 -7.15 11.85
N VAL A 156 -13.65 -7.14 12.36
CA VAL A 156 -12.47 -7.21 11.51
C VAL A 156 -12.36 -8.57 10.83
N ALA A 157 -12.56 -9.67 11.55
CA ALA A 157 -12.51 -11.02 11.00
C ALA A 157 -13.57 -11.22 9.88
N LEU A 158 -14.79 -10.69 10.07
CA LEU A 158 -15.84 -10.67 9.06
C LEU A 158 -15.39 -9.89 7.81
N ARG A 159 -14.85 -8.69 7.99
CA ARG A 159 -14.35 -7.85 6.90
C ARG A 159 -13.24 -8.53 6.11
N LEU A 160 -12.35 -9.22 6.79
CA LEU A 160 -11.23 -9.95 6.18
C LEU A 160 -11.61 -11.36 5.70
N LYS A 161 -12.88 -11.74 5.81
CA LYS A 161 -13.44 -13.02 5.36
C LYS A 161 -12.79 -14.26 6.04
N VAL A 162 -12.44 -14.14 7.32
CA VAL A 162 -11.89 -15.23 8.13
C VAL A 162 -12.98 -15.80 9.05
N GLY A 163 -13.94 -16.51 8.46
CA GLY A 163 -15.22 -16.86 9.09
C GLY A 163 -15.12 -17.80 10.31
N ASP A 164 -14.09 -18.63 10.43
CA ASP A 164 -13.86 -19.45 11.62
C ASP A 164 -13.43 -18.60 12.81
N LEU A 165 -12.52 -17.63 12.61
CA LEU A 165 -12.08 -16.70 13.65
C LEU A 165 -13.18 -15.68 13.98
N GLU A 166 -14.01 -15.30 13.00
CA GLU A 166 -15.20 -14.49 13.26
C GLU A 166 -16.13 -15.15 14.29
N ARG A 167 -16.47 -16.45 14.07
CA ARG A 167 -17.32 -17.22 15.00
C ARG A 167 -16.69 -17.41 16.37
N GLN A 168 -15.36 -17.62 16.42
CA GLN A 168 -14.63 -17.71 17.69
C GLN A 168 -14.67 -16.39 18.47
N ALA A 169 -14.45 -15.26 17.80
CA ALA A 169 -14.52 -13.94 18.42
C ALA A 169 -15.93 -13.64 18.95
N GLN A 170 -16.98 -14.01 18.21
CA GLN A 170 -18.35 -13.91 18.67
C GLN A 170 -18.59 -14.75 19.92
N GLY A 171 -18.25 -16.05 19.90
CA GLY A 171 -18.42 -16.92 21.05
C GLY A 171 -17.72 -16.44 22.30
N ARG A 172 -16.50 -15.88 22.17
CA ARG A 172 -15.79 -15.26 23.30
C ARG A 172 -16.53 -14.01 23.82
N GLY A 173 -17.01 -13.14 22.92
CA GLY A 173 -17.80 -11.97 23.30
C GLY A 173 -19.08 -12.33 24.03
N ASP A 174 -19.82 -13.34 23.53
CA ASP A 174 -21.08 -13.82 24.11
C ASP A 174 -20.84 -14.46 25.48
N GLN A 175 -19.82 -15.28 25.64
CA GLN A 175 -19.43 -15.90 26.90
C GLN A 175 -19.12 -14.85 27.97
N LEU A 176 -18.37 -13.79 27.63
CA LEU A 176 -18.03 -12.72 28.53
C LEU A 176 -19.22 -11.81 28.84
N ALA A 177 -20.18 -11.69 27.91
CA ALA A 177 -21.40 -10.93 28.11
C ALA A 177 -22.48 -11.71 28.91
N GLY A 178 -22.22 -12.99 29.26
CA GLY A 178 -23.19 -13.85 29.96
C GLY A 178 -24.38 -14.27 29.09
N ARG A 179 -24.16 -14.45 27.77
CA ARG A 179 -25.15 -14.85 26.78
C ARG A 179 -24.94 -16.27 26.30
#